data_430535eac1e066dc8fe2f47f144ee62c
#
_entry.id   430535eac1e066dc8fe2f47f144ee62c
#
_cell.length_a   1.000
_cell.length_b   1.000
_cell.length_c   1.000
_cell.angle_alpha   90.00
_cell.angle_beta   90.00
_cell.angle_gamma   90.00
#
_symmetry.space_group_name_H-M   'P 1'
#
loop_
_entity.id
_entity.type
_entity.pdbx_description
1 polymer ?
#
loop_
_entity_poly.entity_id
_entity_poly.type
_entity_poly.pdbx_seq_one_letter_code
_entity_poly.pdbx_strand_id
1 'polypeptide(L)'
;LDKQSYTAREEITMNPDELAELGLVHHIFVELKAENGAQVSCLLLSKSDIPRGSIQLSKRAKDKIGDCPITGLTFTKPEYNTILRGIPKVDEIAKPYVKACPTLVRKYSNHVELINPKNGFRVNLTLKEDDTAKPNALYFNRYIMLLLETHATENDQLIITRARTSPQSTVGIHKLIHLGFKRPLTALGNLFIGKRELTLRVGHPYPFDEHQNLCRIHPNVRKLLGMEETDKIVITYNNKEITVPILDIDTEHIAQLIKLNEEDDQLKFIDSHLFIGITALSRNELEIPSIGTSVTVKRSMNSLFLKHLNKLVLPVIALLFTVVQLYKDLNWSIALTVAISLILLPIIIYTTLSEERAKIN
;
A
#
# COMPACT_ATOMS: atom_id res chain seq x y z
N LEU A 1 -34.57 9.54 8.74
CA LEU A 1 -33.84 8.47 8.03
C LEU A 1 -32.37 8.64 8.39
N ASP A 2 -31.91 7.89 9.37
CA ASP A 2 -30.51 7.76 9.70
C ASP A 2 -29.75 7.43 8.43
N LYS A 3 -28.92 8.35 7.98
CA LYS A 3 -27.83 8.04 7.06
C LYS A 3 -26.87 7.13 7.81
N GLN A 4 -27.23 5.85 7.92
CA GLN A 4 -26.27 4.82 8.28
C GLN A 4 -25.18 4.88 7.21
N SER A 5 -24.06 5.48 7.56
CA SER A 5 -22.88 5.38 6.74
C SER A 5 -22.54 3.90 6.71
N TYR A 6 -22.79 3.26 5.58
CA TYR A 6 -22.34 1.89 5.30
C TYR A 6 -20.81 1.91 5.15
N THR A 7 -20.13 2.28 6.22
CA THR A 7 -18.70 2.12 6.28
C THR A 7 -18.43 0.64 6.50
N ALA A 8 -17.80 0.01 5.54
CA ALA A 8 -17.37 -1.39 5.63
C ALA A 8 -16.26 -1.60 6.66
N ARG A 9 -16.23 -0.77 7.74
CA ARG A 9 -15.12 -0.68 8.68
C ARG A 9 -15.59 -0.66 10.11
N GLU A 10 -14.68 -1.06 10.99
CA GLU A 10 -14.82 -0.90 12.43
C GLU A 10 -14.44 0.53 12.80
N GLU A 11 -15.44 1.37 13.02
CA GLU A 11 -15.28 2.77 13.38
C GLU A 11 -15.98 3.05 14.70
N ILE A 12 -15.40 3.96 15.47
CA ILE A 12 -16.00 4.57 16.65
C ILE A 12 -15.93 6.07 16.50
N THR A 13 -17.06 6.73 16.73
CA THR A 13 -17.15 8.18 16.66
C THR A 13 -17.52 8.74 18.02
N MET A 14 -16.81 9.78 18.46
CA MET A 14 -16.97 10.44 19.75
C MET A 14 -17.04 11.97 19.59
N ASN A 15 -17.47 12.65 20.64
CA ASN A 15 -17.38 14.10 20.70
C ASN A 15 -15.92 14.56 20.74
N PRO A 16 -15.51 15.60 19.98
CA PRO A 16 -14.12 16.09 19.96
C PRO A 16 -13.60 16.56 21.31
N ASP A 17 -14.46 17.15 22.15
CA ASP A 17 -14.07 17.61 23.48
C ASP A 17 -13.74 16.45 24.42
N GLU A 18 -14.54 15.37 24.38
CA GLU A 18 -14.24 14.14 25.12
C GLU A 18 -12.96 13.47 24.66
N LEU A 19 -12.73 13.45 23.34
CA LEU A 19 -11.48 12.97 22.80
C LEU A 19 -10.27 13.69 23.40
N ALA A 20 -10.36 15.03 23.46
CA ALA A 20 -9.31 15.85 24.04
C ALA A 20 -9.13 15.58 25.55
N GLU A 21 -10.23 15.46 26.32
CA GLU A 21 -10.20 15.11 27.73
C GLU A 21 -9.56 13.75 28.01
N LEU A 22 -9.81 12.75 27.15
CA LEU A 22 -9.19 11.42 27.23
C LEU A 22 -7.73 11.42 26.73
N GLY A 23 -7.24 12.55 26.22
CA GLY A 23 -5.93 12.67 25.60
C GLY A 23 -5.77 11.74 24.41
N LEU A 24 -6.85 11.53 23.65
CA LEU A 24 -6.90 10.77 22.41
C LEU A 24 -6.87 11.73 21.22
N VAL A 25 -6.41 11.23 20.09
CA VAL A 25 -6.39 11.97 18.83
C VAL A 25 -7.23 11.22 17.81
N HIS A 26 -7.97 11.93 16.97
CA HIS A 26 -8.75 11.29 15.93
C HIS A 26 -7.84 10.67 14.83
N HIS A 27 -8.40 9.79 14.01
CA HIS A 27 -7.71 8.99 13.00
C HIS A 27 -6.68 7.97 13.53
N ILE A 28 -6.62 7.72 14.84
CA ILE A 28 -5.86 6.59 15.39
C ILE A 28 -6.77 5.38 15.58
N PHE A 29 -6.14 4.22 15.75
CA PHE A 29 -6.89 3.02 16.13
C PHE A 29 -6.88 2.84 17.64
N VAL A 30 -8.03 2.49 18.19
CA VAL A 30 -8.20 2.12 19.58
C VAL A 30 -8.71 0.68 19.65
N GLU A 31 -8.29 -0.05 20.67
CA GLU A 31 -8.84 -1.37 20.94
C GLU A 31 -10.01 -1.24 21.91
N LEU A 32 -11.17 -1.69 21.48
CA LEU A 32 -12.34 -1.84 22.32
C LEU A 32 -12.38 -3.26 22.85
N LYS A 33 -12.53 -3.39 24.14
CA LYS A 33 -12.74 -4.65 24.82
C LYS A 33 -14.08 -4.62 25.53
N ALA A 34 -14.94 -5.55 25.20
CA ALA A 34 -16.23 -5.75 25.85
C ALA A 34 -16.13 -6.70 27.05
N GLU A 35 -17.07 -6.62 28.00
CA GLU A 35 -17.14 -7.51 29.16
C GLU A 35 -17.25 -9.00 28.78
N ASN A 36 -17.87 -9.31 27.63
CA ASN A 36 -17.97 -10.65 27.10
C ASN A 36 -16.61 -11.20 26.56
N GLY A 37 -15.52 -10.43 26.66
CA GLY A 37 -14.19 -10.77 26.17
C GLY A 37 -13.95 -10.48 24.69
N ALA A 38 -14.95 -10.00 23.94
CA ALA A 38 -14.76 -9.60 22.54
C ALA A 38 -13.83 -8.38 22.46
N GLN A 39 -12.91 -8.43 21.50
CA GLN A 39 -11.96 -7.35 21.24
C GLN A 39 -12.07 -6.91 19.78
N VAL A 40 -12.16 -5.61 19.56
CA VAL A 40 -12.24 -5.02 18.22
C VAL A 40 -11.37 -3.79 18.13
N SER A 41 -10.55 -3.73 17.09
CA SER A 41 -9.75 -2.56 16.78
C SER A 41 -10.55 -1.60 15.89
N CYS A 42 -10.92 -0.45 16.42
CA CYS A 42 -11.73 0.55 15.74
C CYS A 42 -10.93 1.80 15.37
N LEU A 43 -11.21 2.34 14.19
CA LEU A 43 -10.72 3.67 13.81
C LEU A 43 -11.51 4.73 14.58
N LEU A 44 -10.80 5.61 15.30
CA LEU A 44 -11.39 6.65 16.10
C LEU A 44 -11.63 7.91 15.26
N LEU A 45 -12.87 8.33 15.20
CA LEU A 45 -13.32 9.53 14.50
C LEU A 45 -13.93 10.52 15.49
N SER A 46 -13.96 11.80 15.13
CA SER A 46 -14.63 12.84 15.91
C SER A 46 -15.73 13.51 15.10
N LYS A 47 -16.89 13.74 15.77
CA LYS A 47 -17.97 14.53 15.22
C LYS A 47 -18.62 15.37 16.33
N SER A 48 -18.86 16.63 16.03
CA SER A 48 -19.46 17.60 16.97
C SER A 48 -20.96 17.36 17.21
N ASP A 49 -21.63 16.62 16.34
CA ASP A 49 -23.06 16.27 16.48
C ASP A 49 -23.31 15.14 17.48
N ILE A 50 -22.27 14.47 17.98
CA ILE A 50 -22.39 13.44 19.00
C ILE A 50 -22.44 14.07 20.39
N PRO A 51 -23.49 13.80 21.20
CA PRO A 51 -23.58 14.30 22.57
C PRO A 51 -22.42 13.79 23.43
N ARG A 52 -21.96 14.60 24.38
CA ARG A 52 -21.00 14.17 25.41
C ARG A 52 -21.55 12.98 26.20
N GLY A 53 -20.70 12.05 26.57
CA GLY A 53 -21.06 10.81 27.25
C GLY A 53 -21.64 9.74 26.31
N SER A 54 -21.61 9.98 25.00
CA SER A 54 -22.12 9.07 23.99
C SER A 54 -21.05 8.67 22.99
N ILE A 55 -21.10 7.42 22.54
CA ILE A 55 -20.26 6.91 21.47
C ILE A 55 -21.13 6.30 20.36
N GLN A 56 -20.72 6.48 19.12
CA GLN A 56 -21.37 5.83 17.98
C GLN A 56 -20.43 4.80 17.40
N LEU A 57 -20.88 3.54 17.34
CA LEU A 57 -20.17 2.43 16.72
C LEU A 57 -20.72 2.17 15.33
N SER A 58 -19.83 1.87 14.38
CA SER A 58 -20.24 1.36 13.07
C SER A 58 -20.94 0.00 13.24
N LYS A 59 -21.82 -0.36 12.28
CA LYS A 59 -22.52 -1.63 12.29
C LYS A 59 -21.56 -2.81 12.45
N ARG A 60 -20.46 -2.79 11.69
CA ARG A 60 -19.44 -3.85 11.72
C ARG A 60 -18.72 -3.97 13.07
N ALA A 61 -18.47 -2.84 13.75
CA ALA A 61 -17.93 -2.86 15.10
C ALA A 61 -18.94 -3.47 16.09
N LYS A 62 -20.23 -3.10 15.97
CA LYS A 62 -21.31 -3.67 16.79
C LYS A 62 -21.46 -5.18 16.58
N ASP A 63 -21.46 -5.64 15.31
CA ASP A 63 -21.59 -7.06 14.99
C ASP A 63 -20.46 -7.91 15.59
N LYS A 64 -19.25 -7.33 15.71
CA LYS A 64 -18.09 -8.02 16.31
C LYS A 64 -18.08 -7.98 17.85
N ILE A 65 -18.58 -6.91 18.44
CA ILE A 65 -18.64 -6.75 19.90
C ILE A 65 -19.83 -7.51 20.48
N GLY A 66 -20.90 -7.68 19.68
CA GLY A 66 -22.19 -8.22 20.12
C GLY A 66 -23.00 -7.21 20.91
N ASP A 67 -24.12 -7.66 21.47
CA ASP A 67 -25.00 -6.86 22.31
C ASP A 67 -24.34 -6.63 23.70
N CYS A 68 -23.47 -5.65 23.77
CA CYS A 68 -22.82 -5.24 25.01
C CYS A 68 -23.26 -3.83 25.37
N PRO A 69 -23.68 -3.56 26.64
CA PRO A 69 -23.96 -2.21 27.08
C PRO A 69 -22.69 -1.35 27.02
N ILE A 70 -22.85 -0.07 26.70
CA ILE A 70 -21.72 0.87 26.53
C ILE A 70 -20.88 0.97 27.81
N THR A 71 -21.51 0.79 28.98
CA THR A 71 -20.85 0.82 30.30
C THR A 71 -19.84 -0.33 30.49
N GLY A 72 -19.97 -1.41 29.73
CA GLY A 72 -19.04 -2.54 29.74
C GLY A 72 -17.92 -2.49 28.69
N LEU A 73 -17.76 -1.34 28.01
CA LEU A 73 -16.70 -1.18 27.03
C LEU A 73 -15.47 -0.49 27.67
N THR A 74 -14.32 -1.12 27.52
CA THR A 74 -13.03 -0.52 27.91
C THR A 74 -12.21 -0.16 26.70
N PHE A 75 -11.57 1.00 26.76
CA PHE A 75 -10.69 1.50 25.71
C PHE A 75 -9.24 1.26 26.09
N THR A 76 -8.49 0.62 25.21
CA THR A 76 -7.05 0.56 25.35
C THR A 76 -6.42 1.63 24.46
N LYS A 77 -5.75 2.59 25.10
CA LYS A 77 -5.05 3.66 24.41
C LYS A 77 -3.84 3.08 23.67
N PRO A 78 -3.72 3.27 22.34
CA PRO A 78 -2.54 2.83 21.62
C PRO A 78 -1.32 3.65 22.02
N GLU A 79 -0.16 3.05 21.88
CA GLU A 79 1.11 3.76 22.05
C GLU A 79 1.38 4.62 20.81
N TYR A 80 1.35 5.93 20.98
CA TYR A 80 1.71 6.87 19.92
C TYR A 80 2.46 8.08 20.50
N ASN A 81 3.20 8.75 19.64
CA ASN A 81 3.81 10.05 19.95
C ASN A 81 3.41 11.08 18.91
N THR A 82 3.25 12.31 19.35
CA THR A 82 3.20 13.46 18.45
C THR A 82 4.63 13.89 18.14
N ILE A 83 4.94 14.02 16.87
CA ILE A 83 6.26 14.39 16.37
C ILE A 83 6.15 15.57 15.42
N LEU A 84 7.21 16.36 15.35
CA LEU A 84 7.35 17.46 14.42
C LEU A 84 8.05 17.00 13.16
N ARG A 85 7.67 17.59 12.05
CA ARG A 85 8.39 17.40 10.81
C ARG A 85 9.68 18.21 10.82
N GLY A 86 10.81 17.55 10.60
CA GLY A 86 12.09 18.19 10.32
C GLY A 86 12.28 18.48 8.84
N ILE A 87 13.05 19.50 8.51
CA ILE A 87 13.44 19.81 7.12
C ILE A 87 14.62 18.90 6.74
N PRO A 88 14.48 17.99 5.75
CA PRO A 88 15.56 17.10 5.36
C PRO A 88 16.69 17.89 4.68
N LYS A 89 17.92 17.40 4.82
CA LYS A 89 19.06 17.91 4.05
C LYS A 89 18.85 17.62 2.56
N VAL A 90 19.45 18.46 1.70
CA VAL A 90 19.28 18.36 0.23
C VAL A 90 19.60 16.95 -0.29
N ASP A 91 20.66 16.33 0.23
CA ASP A 91 21.11 14.98 -0.17
C ASP A 91 20.15 13.86 0.26
N GLU A 92 19.16 14.17 1.09
CA GLU A 92 18.22 13.22 1.67
C GLU A 92 16.83 13.29 1.03
N ILE A 93 16.58 14.35 0.25
CA ILE A 93 15.28 14.61 -0.39
C ILE A 93 14.84 13.45 -1.29
N ALA A 94 15.78 12.75 -1.93
CA ALA A 94 15.49 11.65 -2.85
C ALA A 94 15.47 10.26 -2.19
N LYS A 95 15.76 10.14 -0.90
CA LYS A 95 15.88 8.83 -0.24
C LYS A 95 14.54 8.30 0.24
N PRO A 96 14.26 6.98 0.07
CA PRO A 96 12.94 6.40 0.38
C PRO A 96 12.71 6.09 1.86
N TYR A 97 13.56 6.54 2.75
CA TYR A 97 13.46 6.27 4.18
C TYR A 97 13.33 7.56 4.99
N VAL A 98 12.87 7.42 6.21
CA VAL A 98 12.72 8.49 7.17
C VAL A 98 13.84 8.40 8.20
N LYS A 99 14.47 9.52 8.51
CA LYS A 99 15.48 9.60 9.56
C LYS A 99 14.86 10.05 10.86
N ALA A 100 15.26 9.39 11.94
CA ALA A 100 14.80 9.66 13.29
C ALA A 100 15.93 9.49 14.30
N CYS A 101 15.80 10.11 15.46
CA CYS A 101 16.74 9.88 16.56
C CYS A 101 16.70 8.42 17.05
N PRO A 102 17.80 7.87 17.57
CA PRO A 102 17.88 6.49 18.04
C PRO A 102 16.82 6.11 19.08
N THR A 103 16.41 7.04 19.92
CA THR A 103 15.37 6.82 20.92
C THR A 103 14.01 6.51 20.32
N LEU A 104 13.62 7.17 19.24
CA LEU A 104 12.38 6.89 18.50
C LEU A 104 12.45 5.54 17.78
N VAL A 105 13.59 5.23 17.14
CA VAL A 105 13.78 3.96 16.43
C VAL A 105 13.73 2.77 17.42
N ARG A 106 14.35 2.88 18.58
CA ARG A 106 14.28 1.84 19.64
C ARG A 106 12.86 1.66 20.17
N LYS A 107 12.10 2.77 20.33
CA LYS A 107 10.73 2.74 20.85
C LYS A 107 9.76 2.06 19.89
N TYR A 108 9.80 2.41 18.60
CA TYR A 108 8.80 1.98 17.61
C TYR A 108 9.26 0.85 16.70
N SER A 109 10.53 0.43 16.78
CA SER A 109 11.20 -0.42 15.79
C SER A 109 11.39 0.27 14.43
N ASN A 110 11.94 -0.48 13.45
CA ASN A 110 12.24 0.09 12.14
C ASN A 110 11.01 0.33 11.26
N HIS A 111 9.84 -0.21 11.61
CA HIS A 111 8.62 -0.09 10.80
C HIS A 111 7.54 0.68 11.57
N VAL A 112 7.16 1.81 11.03
CA VAL A 112 6.20 2.72 11.65
C VAL A 112 5.11 3.13 10.67
N GLU A 113 3.95 3.49 11.22
CA GLU A 113 2.90 4.18 10.52
C GLU A 113 2.93 5.66 10.94
N LEU A 114 3.02 6.55 9.96
CA LEU A 114 2.84 7.99 10.15
C LEU A 114 1.42 8.37 9.75
N ILE A 115 0.80 9.20 10.55
CA ILE A 115 -0.56 9.69 10.34
C ILE A 115 -0.57 11.21 10.43
N ASN A 116 -1.16 11.86 9.46
CA ASN A 116 -1.50 13.27 9.56
C ASN A 116 -2.85 13.40 10.29
N PRO A 117 -2.90 13.97 11.51
CA PRO A 117 -4.14 14.06 12.27
C PRO A 117 -5.17 15.00 11.65
N LYS A 118 -4.76 15.92 10.77
CA LYS A 118 -5.67 16.89 10.13
C LYS A 118 -6.61 16.21 9.11
N ASN A 119 -6.08 15.28 8.32
CA ASN A 119 -6.81 14.66 7.21
C ASN A 119 -6.90 13.12 7.29
N GLY A 120 -6.27 12.51 8.29
CA GLY A 120 -6.25 11.06 8.48
C GLY A 120 -5.38 10.30 7.48
N PHE A 121 -4.62 10.98 6.63
CA PHE A 121 -3.72 10.33 5.69
C PHE A 121 -2.57 9.66 6.40
N ARG A 122 -2.24 8.45 5.94
CA ARG A 122 -1.28 7.59 6.61
C ARG A 122 -0.36 6.87 5.64
N VAL A 123 0.87 6.64 6.09
CA VAL A 123 1.88 5.96 5.30
C VAL A 123 2.74 5.06 6.20
N ASN A 124 2.98 3.82 5.74
CA ASN A 124 3.90 2.91 6.38
C ASN A 124 5.32 3.17 5.88
N LEU A 125 6.25 3.34 6.79
CA LEU A 125 7.61 3.76 6.50
C LEU A 125 8.64 2.97 7.28
N THR A 126 9.87 2.97 6.77
CA THR A 126 11.03 2.43 7.47
C THR A 126 11.84 3.58 8.07
N LEU A 127 12.09 3.52 9.37
CA LEU A 127 12.95 4.46 10.07
C LEU A 127 14.42 4.05 9.92
N LYS A 128 15.29 5.06 9.77
CA LYS A 128 16.73 4.92 9.91
C LYS A 128 17.24 5.80 11.04
N GLU A 129 18.15 5.27 11.83
CA GLU A 129 18.79 6.01 12.89
C GLU A 129 19.65 7.15 12.34
N ASP A 130 19.55 8.30 13.00
CA ASP A 130 20.40 9.47 12.77
C ASP A 130 20.66 10.15 14.11
N ASP A 131 21.89 10.06 14.60
CA ASP A 131 22.31 10.65 15.87
C ASP A 131 22.22 12.18 15.88
N THR A 132 22.19 12.80 14.71
CA THR A 132 22.04 14.26 14.57
C THR A 132 20.58 14.71 14.55
N ALA A 133 19.61 13.78 14.51
CA ALA A 133 18.20 14.09 14.47
C ALA A 133 17.69 14.59 15.83
N LYS A 134 16.86 15.62 15.83
CA LYS A 134 16.21 16.12 17.04
C LYS A 134 15.27 15.08 17.65
N PRO A 135 15.14 14.97 18.97
CA PRO A 135 14.40 13.90 19.64
C PRO A 135 12.95 13.73 19.20
N ASN A 136 12.27 14.80 18.87
CA ASN A 136 10.84 14.75 18.46
C ASN A 136 10.63 15.18 17.01
N ALA A 137 11.62 14.95 16.13
CA ALA A 137 11.52 15.31 14.74
C ALA A 137 11.80 14.13 13.81
N LEU A 138 11.07 14.09 12.69
CA LEU A 138 11.29 13.17 11.60
C LEU A 138 11.70 13.95 10.33
N TYR A 139 12.69 13.40 9.64
CA TYR A 139 13.22 13.97 8.41
C TYR A 139 12.91 13.06 7.26
N PHE A 140 12.07 13.50 6.33
CA PHE A 140 11.58 12.72 5.20
C PHE A 140 11.48 13.55 3.92
N ASN A 141 11.46 12.86 2.79
CA ASN A 141 11.49 13.45 1.47
C ASN A 141 10.18 14.13 1.08
N ARG A 142 10.21 14.89 -0.02
CA ARG A 142 9.04 15.59 -0.56
C ARG A 142 7.91 14.64 -0.94
N TYR A 143 8.24 13.44 -1.41
CA TYR A 143 7.25 12.45 -1.81
C TYR A 143 6.36 12.02 -0.63
N ILE A 144 6.96 11.73 0.52
CA ILE A 144 6.23 11.40 1.75
C ILE A 144 5.38 12.58 2.23
N MET A 145 5.91 13.82 2.08
CA MET A 145 5.13 15.02 2.39
C MET A 145 3.86 15.11 1.56
N LEU A 146 3.96 14.85 0.26
CA LEU A 146 2.80 14.87 -0.63
C LEU A 146 1.81 13.75 -0.31
N LEU A 147 2.30 12.56 0.07
CA LEU A 147 1.43 11.45 0.50
C LEU A 147 0.64 11.77 1.77
N LEU A 148 1.23 12.52 2.70
CA LEU A 148 0.60 12.93 3.95
C LEU A 148 -0.11 14.30 3.84
N GLU A 149 0.05 15.02 2.72
CA GLU A 149 -0.41 16.41 2.54
C GLU A 149 0.07 17.33 3.65
N THR A 150 1.37 17.30 3.91
CA THR A 150 2.02 18.23 4.83
C THR A 150 2.65 19.38 4.07
N HIS A 151 2.53 20.61 4.60
CA HIS A 151 3.11 21.79 3.98
C HIS A 151 4.59 21.97 4.30
N ALA A 152 5.36 22.50 3.33
CA ALA A 152 6.81 22.65 3.50
C ALA A 152 7.21 23.68 4.59
N THR A 153 6.34 24.64 4.86
CA THR A 153 6.61 25.82 5.69
C THR A 153 6.03 25.74 7.10
N GLU A 154 5.12 24.80 7.36
CA GLU A 154 4.46 24.66 8.64
C GLU A 154 5.11 23.54 9.48
N ASN A 155 5.19 23.76 10.78
CA ASN A 155 5.54 22.73 11.76
C ASN A 155 4.34 21.77 11.95
N ASP A 156 4.00 21.04 10.90
CA ASP A 156 2.92 20.07 10.98
C ASP A 156 3.24 19.02 12.03
N GLN A 157 2.30 18.85 12.95
CA GLN A 157 2.34 17.78 13.92
C GLN A 157 1.83 16.51 13.28
N LEU A 158 2.64 15.45 13.33
CA LEU A 158 2.29 14.13 12.86
C LEU A 158 2.21 13.16 14.03
N ILE A 159 1.49 12.10 13.85
CA ILE A 159 1.40 11.00 14.80
C ILE A 159 2.27 9.86 14.28
N ILE A 160 3.14 9.32 15.13
CA ILE A 160 3.89 8.11 14.89
C ILE A 160 3.34 6.98 15.75
N THR A 161 3.10 5.85 15.15
CA THR A 161 2.66 4.61 15.81
C THR A 161 3.38 3.42 15.19
N ARG A 162 3.36 2.28 15.86
CA ARG A 162 3.88 1.04 15.28
C ARG A 162 3.05 0.64 14.07
N ALA A 163 3.75 0.25 12.99
CA ALA A 163 3.06 -0.28 11.84
C ALA A 163 2.28 -1.55 12.22
N ARG A 164 1.04 -1.64 11.79
CA ARG A 164 0.21 -2.83 12.03
C ARG A 164 0.75 -3.97 11.19
N THR A 165 1.19 -5.02 11.85
CA THR A 165 1.46 -6.30 11.20
C THR A 165 0.20 -7.14 11.28
N SER A 166 -0.40 -7.43 10.14
CA SER A 166 -1.48 -8.42 10.08
C SER A 166 -0.91 -9.76 10.59
N PRO A 167 -1.62 -10.47 11.49
CA PRO A 167 -1.20 -11.79 11.93
C PRO A 167 -0.98 -12.67 10.70
N GLN A 168 0.19 -13.29 10.60
CA GLN A 168 0.49 -14.20 9.49
C GLN A 168 -0.56 -15.31 9.50
N SER A 169 -1.47 -15.28 8.53
CA SER A 169 -2.35 -16.42 8.30
C SER A 169 -1.47 -17.63 8.04
N THR A 170 -1.65 -18.70 8.81
CA THR A 170 -0.99 -19.99 8.61
C THR A 170 -1.09 -20.38 7.14
N VAL A 171 0.04 -20.35 6.46
CA VAL A 171 0.12 -20.60 5.01
C VAL A 171 -0.15 -22.08 4.79
N GLY A 172 -1.34 -22.42 4.28
CA GLY A 172 -1.67 -23.80 3.92
C GLY A 172 -0.69 -24.36 2.89
N ILE A 173 -0.44 -25.67 2.93
CA ILE A 173 0.53 -26.41 2.10
C ILE A 173 0.35 -26.10 0.60
N HIS A 174 -0.88 -25.93 0.10
CA HIS A 174 -1.17 -25.54 -1.28
C HIS A 174 -0.62 -24.15 -1.66
N LYS A 175 -0.61 -23.21 -0.71
CA LYS A 175 0.00 -21.89 -0.89
C LYS A 175 1.54 -21.98 -0.94
N LEU A 176 2.14 -22.93 -0.26
CA LEU A 176 3.59 -23.15 -0.25
C LEU A 176 4.11 -23.62 -1.62
N ILE A 177 3.42 -24.54 -2.28
CA ILE A 177 3.77 -25.04 -3.64
C ILE A 177 3.63 -23.90 -4.65
N HIS A 178 2.56 -23.10 -4.57
CA HIS A 178 2.36 -21.95 -5.46
C HIS A 178 3.38 -20.82 -5.22
N LEU A 179 3.84 -20.64 -3.99
CA LEU A 179 4.93 -19.73 -3.62
C LEU A 179 6.29 -20.23 -4.12
N GLY A 180 6.51 -21.55 -4.15
CA GLY A 180 7.76 -22.17 -4.62
C GLY A 180 8.07 -21.84 -6.08
N PHE A 181 7.07 -21.77 -6.94
CA PHE A 181 7.23 -21.39 -8.37
C PHE A 181 7.18 -19.87 -8.61
N LYS A 182 6.41 -19.13 -7.82
CA LYS A 182 6.30 -17.65 -7.98
C LYS A 182 7.58 -16.91 -7.60
N ARG A 183 8.29 -17.37 -6.56
CA ARG A 183 9.52 -16.71 -6.08
C ARG A 183 10.66 -16.68 -7.12
N PRO A 184 11.05 -17.78 -7.76
CA PRO A 184 12.09 -17.74 -8.76
C PRO A 184 11.68 -16.95 -10.00
N LEU A 185 10.42 -16.99 -10.42
CA LEU A 185 9.93 -16.22 -11.57
C LEU A 185 9.94 -14.72 -11.30
N THR A 186 9.52 -14.30 -10.12
CA THR A 186 9.61 -12.89 -9.66
C THR A 186 11.05 -12.44 -9.50
N ALA A 187 11.94 -13.29 -9.00
CA ALA A 187 13.37 -12.97 -8.88
C ALA A 187 14.02 -12.78 -10.26
N LEU A 188 13.76 -13.69 -11.20
CA LEU A 188 14.19 -13.57 -12.59
C LEU A 188 13.60 -12.32 -13.26
N GLY A 189 12.29 -12.06 -13.08
CA GLY A 189 11.66 -10.86 -13.60
C GLY A 189 12.30 -9.58 -13.06
N ASN A 190 12.55 -9.51 -11.77
CA ASN A 190 13.22 -8.36 -11.15
C ASN A 190 14.67 -8.18 -11.65
N LEU A 191 15.37 -9.28 -11.94
CA LEU A 191 16.72 -9.26 -12.50
C LEU A 191 16.75 -8.71 -13.93
N PHE A 192 15.82 -9.15 -14.78
CA PHE A 192 15.81 -8.80 -16.20
C PHE A 192 15.11 -7.48 -16.53
N ILE A 193 14.03 -7.15 -15.80
CA ILE A 193 13.16 -6.01 -16.12
C ILE A 193 13.38 -4.84 -15.13
N GLY A 194 13.89 -5.16 -13.95
CA GLY A 194 14.03 -4.21 -12.85
C GLY A 194 12.79 -4.18 -11.95
N LYS A 195 13.02 -3.82 -10.69
CA LYS A 195 11.99 -3.69 -9.66
C LYS A 195 11.51 -2.24 -9.62
N ARG A 196 10.23 -2.02 -9.91
CA ARG A 196 9.59 -0.73 -9.75
C ARG A 196 8.44 -0.84 -8.78
N GLU A 197 8.54 -0.09 -7.73
CA GLU A 197 7.53 0.03 -6.70
C GLU A 197 7.23 1.51 -6.48
N LEU A 198 5.96 1.84 -6.45
CA LEU A 198 5.49 3.18 -6.12
C LEU A 198 4.53 3.08 -4.94
N THR A 199 4.56 4.08 -4.08
CA THR A 199 3.59 4.21 -3.00
C THR A 199 2.52 5.20 -3.45
N LEU A 200 1.27 4.78 -3.46
CA LEU A 200 0.14 5.60 -3.89
C LEU A 200 -0.88 5.69 -2.77
N ARG A 201 -1.63 6.78 -2.75
CA ARG A 201 -2.69 7.03 -1.78
C ARG A 201 -4.00 6.46 -2.29
N VAL A 202 -4.66 5.68 -1.44
CA VAL A 202 -5.94 5.03 -1.75
C VAL A 202 -7.07 6.03 -1.74
N GLY A 203 -7.88 5.98 -2.78
CA GLY A 203 -9.12 6.72 -2.91
C GLY A 203 -10.26 5.87 -3.47
N HIS A 204 -11.39 6.53 -3.72
CA HIS A 204 -12.53 5.88 -4.34
C HIS A 204 -12.29 5.69 -5.85
N PRO A 205 -12.64 4.53 -6.42
CA PRO A 205 -12.73 4.35 -7.86
C PRO A 205 -14.00 5.02 -8.39
N TYR A 206 -14.32 4.83 -9.67
CA TYR A 206 -15.64 5.24 -10.16
C TYR A 206 -16.76 4.45 -9.48
N PRO A 207 -17.95 5.03 -9.28
CA PRO A 207 -19.05 4.33 -8.60
C PRO A 207 -19.44 2.99 -9.24
N PHE A 208 -19.36 2.87 -10.56
CA PHE A 208 -19.66 1.62 -11.29
C PHE A 208 -18.56 0.57 -11.21
N ASP A 209 -17.35 0.92 -10.75
CA ASP A 209 -16.24 -0.01 -10.55
C ASP A 209 -16.32 -0.75 -9.20
N GLU A 210 -17.09 -0.25 -8.23
CA GLU A 210 -17.07 -0.76 -6.84
C GLU A 210 -17.39 -2.26 -6.72
N HIS A 211 -18.09 -2.83 -7.70
CA HIS A 211 -18.41 -4.26 -7.75
C HIS A 211 -17.44 -5.08 -8.62
N GLN A 212 -16.43 -4.44 -9.20
CA GLN A 212 -15.46 -5.08 -10.07
C GLN A 212 -14.13 -5.30 -9.35
N ASN A 213 -13.39 -6.31 -9.77
CA ASN A 213 -12.06 -6.55 -9.23
C ASN A 213 -11.01 -5.82 -10.11
N LEU A 214 -10.93 -4.51 -9.97
CA LEU A 214 -10.02 -3.66 -10.72
C LEU A 214 -9.52 -2.48 -9.86
N CYS A 215 -8.53 -1.77 -10.37
CA CYS A 215 -8.11 -0.49 -9.80
C CYS A 215 -7.88 0.54 -10.91
N ARG A 216 -7.89 1.82 -10.51
CA ARG A 216 -7.62 2.94 -11.41
C ARG A 216 -6.44 3.75 -10.95
N ILE A 217 -5.55 4.08 -11.88
CA ILE A 217 -4.41 4.97 -11.62
C ILE A 217 -4.27 6.00 -12.74
N HIS A 218 -3.51 7.05 -12.46
CA HIS A 218 -3.21 8.06 -13.46
C HIS A 218 -2.38 7.48 -14.61
N PRO A 219 -2.65 7.83 -15.89
CA PRO A 219 -1.93 7.30 -17.06
C PRO A 219 -0.41 7.48 -16.98
N ASN A 220 0.07 8.61 -16.43
CA ASN A 220 1.50 8.85 -16.26
C ASN A 220 2.13 7.89 -15.24
N VAL A 221 1.42 7.58 -14.17
CA VAL A 221 1.88 6.59 -13.17
C VAL A 221 1.95 5.20 -13.78
N ARG A 222 0.96 4.83 -14.58
CA ARG A 222 0.95 3.58 -15.34
C ARG A 222 2.18 3.48 -16.28
N LYS A 223 2.44 4.54 -17.05
CA LYS A 223 3.62 4.63 -17.93
C LYS A 223 4.93 4.55 -17.13
N LEU A 224 4.99 5.22 -15.96
CA LEU A 224 6.15 5.17 -15.08
C LEU A 224 6.42 3.76 -14.56
N LEU A 225 5.38 2.96 -14.32
CA LEU A 225 5.50 1.54 -13.97
C LEU A 225 5.85 0.66 -15.19
N GLY A 226 5.86 1.22 -16.41
CA GLY A 226 6.11 0.49 -17.65
C GLY A 226 4.98 -0.48 -18.00
N MET A 227 3.73 -0.07 -17.80
CA MET A 227 2.55 -0.91 -17.96
C MET A 227 1.63 -0.38 -19.04
N GLU A 228 0.90 -1.29 -19.67
CA GLU A 228 -0.21 -0.98 -20.56
C GLU A 228 -1.55 -1.03 -19.81
N GLU A 229 -2.58 -0.45 -20.39
CA GLU A 229 -3.93 -0.57 -19.88
C GLU A 229 -4.36 -2.05 -19.87
N THR A 230 -5.08 -2.46 -18.83
CA THR A 230 -5.46 -3.86 -18.55
C THR A 230 -4.36 -4.78 -18.03
N ASP A 231 -3.11 -4.35 -17.96
CA ASP A 231 -2.06 -5.11 -17.28
C ASP A 231 -2.43 -5.30 -15.80
N LYS A 232 -1.86 -6.34 -15.16
CA LYS A 232 -2.12 -6.61 -13.75
C LYS A 232 -1.05 -6.02 -12.85
N ILE A 233 -1.49 -5.35 -11.80
CA ILE A 233 -0.62 -4.86 -10.72
C ILE A 233 -0.81 -5.69 -9.46
N VAL A 234 0.21 -5.69 -8.64
CA VAL A 234 0.17 -6.20 -7.27
C VAL A 234 0.12 -5.00 -6.34
N ILE A 235 -0.92 -4.94 -5.53
CA ILE A 235 -1.09 -3.94 -4.49
C ILE A 235 -0.77 -4.60 -3.16
N THR A 236 0.12 -3.98 -2.38
CA THR A 236 0.58 -4.51 -1.09
C THR A 236 0.25 -3.53 0.02
N TYR A 237 -0.34 -4.04 1.09
CA TYR A 237 -0.55 -3.33 2.34
C TYR A 237 -0.41 -4.29 3.52
N ASN A 238 0.39 -3.95 4.54
CA ASN A 238 0.59 -4.74 5.77
C ASN A 238 0.77 -6.25 5.53
N ASN A 239 1.69 -6.65 4.64
CA ASN A 239 1.96 -8.05 4.26
C ASN A 239 0.82 -8.77 3.51
N LYS A 240 -0.27 -8.08 3.18
CA LYS A 240 -1.29 -8.61 2.29
C LYS A 240 -1.05 -8.11 0.88
N GLU A 241 -1.29 -9.00 -0.09
CA GLU A 241 -1.11 -8.69 -1.51
C GLU A 241 -2.33 -9.14 -2.29
N ILE A 242 -2.82 -8.28 -3.17
CA ILE A 242 -3.81 -8.62 -4.19
C ILE A 242 -3.26 -8.33 -5.58
N THR A 243 -3.77 -9.05 -6.57
CA THR A 243 -3.41 -8.82 -7.98
C THR A 243 -4.66 -8.45 -8.75
N VAL A 244 -4.71 -7.24 -9.28
CA VAL A 244 -5.88 -6.68 -9.98
C VAL A 244 -5.49 -6.07 -11.31
N PRO A 245 -6.36 -6.08 -12.33
CA PRO A 245 -6.16 -5.33 -13.56
C PRO A 245 -6.25 -3.83 -13.30
N ILE A 246 -5.54 -3.08 -14.11
CA ILE A 246 -5.42 -1.63 -14.03
C ILE A 246 -6.17 -0.98 -15.18
N LEU A 247 -6.89 0.09 -14.88
CA LEU A 247 -7.47 1.01 -15.85
C LEU A 247 -7.00 2.43 -15.56
N ASP A 248 -7.03 3.26 -16.58
CA ASP A 248 -6.70 4.68 -16.42
C ASP A 248 -7.84 5.41 -15.70
N ILE A 249 -7.48 6.37 -14.86
CA ILE A 249 -8.43 7.31 -14.26
C ILE A 249 -8.39 8.61 -15.02
N ASP A 250 -9.56 9.17 -15.28
CA ASP A 250 -9.67 10.48 -15.87
C ASP A 250 -9.40 11.57 -14.83
N THR A 251 -8.55 12.51 -15.20
CA THR A 251 -8.23 13.68 -14.36
C THR A 251 -9.42 14.61 -14.17
N GLU A 252 -10.32 14.67 -15.14
CA GLU A 252 -11.57 15.46 -15.03
C GLU A 252 -12.49 14.88 -13.95
N HIS A 253 -12.58 13.56 -13.85
CA HIS A 253 -13.36 12.91 -12.81
C HIS A 253 -12.82 13.22 -11.40
N ILE A 254 -11.49 13.19 -11.21
CA ILE A 254 -10.87 13.58 -9.93
C ILE A 254 -11.21 15.04 -9.62
N ALA A 255 -11.11 15.92 -10.62
CA ALA A 255 -11.45 17.33 -10.45
C ALA A 255 -12.94 17.54 -10.08
N GLN A 256 -13.84 16.73 -10.64
CA GLN A 256 -15.27 16.75 -10.27
C GLN A 256 -15.50 16.26 -8.84
N LEU A 257 -14.81 15.18 -8.41
CA LEU A 257 -14.87 14.70 -7.03
C LEU A 257 -14.37 15.75 -6.03
N ILE A 258 -13.35 16.50 -6.39
CA ILE A 258 -12.83 17.62 -5.58
C ILE A 258 -13.89 18.72 -5.49
N LYS A 259 -14.50 19.11 -6.60
CA LYS A 259 -15.53 20.17 -6.65
C LYS A 259 -16.79 19.81 -5.86
N LEU A 260 -17.23 18.55 -5.90
CA LEU A 260 -18.40 18.07 -5.16
C LEU A 260 -18.19 18.11 -3.64
N ASN A 261 -16.94 18.13 -3.20
CA ASN A 261 -16.54 18.18 -1.78
C ASN A 261 -15.94 19.54 -1.39
N GLU A 262 -16.26 20.61 -2.14
CA GLU A 262 -15.75 21.98 -1.88
C GLU A 262 -16.11 22.54 -0.47
N GLU A 263 -17.08 21.95 0.22
CA GLU A 263 -17.35 22.24 1.62
C GLU A 263 -16.29 21.68 2.58
N ASP A 264 -15.47 20.72 2.10
CA ASP A 264 -14.41 20.10 2.87
C ASP A 264 -13.05 20.62 2.36
N ASP A 265 -12.51 21.63 3.03
CA ASP A 265 -11.19 22.24 2.72
C ASP A 265 -10.05 21.20 2.64
N GLN A 266 -10.29 19.98 3.12
CA GLN A 266 -9.32 18.89 3.19
C GLN A 266 -9.05 18.22 1.83
N LEU A 267 -9.93 18.39 0.84
CA LEU A 267 -9.80 17.72 -0.46
C LEU A 267 -9.21 18.60 -1.58
N LYS A 268 -8.84 19.82 -1.28
CA LYS A 268 -8.43 20.84 -2.28
C LYS A 268 -7.13 20.50 -3.05
N PHE A 269 -6.33 19.53 -2.58
CA PHE A 269 -5.00 19.26 -3.17
C PHE A 269 -4.72 17.79 -3.41
N ILE A 270 -5.68 17.04 -3.99
CA ILE A 270 -5.38 15.66 -4.40
C ILE A 270 -4.46 15.72 -5.62
N ASP A 271 -3.17 15.40 -5.41
CA ASP A 271 -2.27 15.12 -6.52
C ASP A 271 -2.71 13.82 -7.20
N SER A 272 -3.32 13.94 -8.38
CA SER A 272 -3.82 12.80 -9.16
C SER A 272 -2.74 11.77 -9.48
N HIS A 273 -1.46 12.18 -9.51
CA HIS A 273 -0.33 11.29 -9.74
C HIS A 273 0.01 10.42 -8.53
N LEU A 274 -0.46 10.78 -7.34
CA LEU A 274 -0.25 9.99 -6.11
C LEU A 274 -1.46 9.16 -5.72
N PHE A 275 -2.49 9.14 -6.57
CA PHE A 275 -3.78 8.54 -6.28
C PHE A 275 -3.93 7.16 -6.94
N ILE A 276 -4.57 6.23 -6.22
CA ILE A 276 -5.05 4.95 -6.74
C ILE A 276 -6.49 4.73 -6.29
N GLY A 277 -7.40 4.58 -7.25
CA GLY A 277 -8.78 4.19 -6.98
C GLY A 277 -8.87 2.67 -6.77
N ILE A 278 -9.21 2.25 -5.55
CA ILE A 278 -9.32 0.84 -5.18
C ILE A 278 -10.75 0.55 -4.76
N THR A 279 -11.35 -0.51 -5.31
CA THR A 279 -12.74 -0.92 -5.02
C THR A 279 -12.91 -1.36 -3.56
N ALA A 280 -14.13 -1.28 -3.04
CA ALA A 280 -14.45 -1.66 -1.66
C ALA A 280 -14.07 -3.12 -1.36
N LEU A 281 -14.29 -4.02 -2.33
CA LEU A 281 -13.90 -5.42 -2.21
C LEU A 281 -12.39 -5.58 -1.98
N SER A 282 -11.58 -4.94 -2.83
CA SER A 282 -10.12 -4.99 -2.76
C SER A 282 -9.58 -4.30 -1.49
N ARG A 283 -10.21 -3.19 -1.06
CA ARG A 283 -9.87 -2.53 0.21
C ARG A 283 -10.13 -3.44 1.41
N ASN A 284 -11.24 -4.18 1.40
CA ASN A 284 -11.55 -5.15 2.45
C ASN A 284 -10.56 -6.32 2.49
N GLU A 285 -10.20 -6.87 1.32
CA GLU A 285 -9.24 -7.99 1.23
C GLU A 285 -7.86 -7.59 1.74
N LEU A 286 -7.42 -6.37 1.43
CA LEU A 286 -6.17 -5.80 1.93
C LEU A 286 -6.26 -5.30 3.38
N GLU A 287 -7.44 -5.23 3.98
CA GLU A 287 -7.69 -4.61 5.31
C GLU A 287 -7.21 -3.16 5.38
N ILE A 288 -7.39 -2.40 4.30
CA ILE A 288 -7.04 -0.99 4.26
C ILE A 288 -7.96 -0.21 5.20
N PRO A 289 -7.40 0.50 6.20
CA PRO A 289 -8.21 1.09 7.27
C PRO A 289 -9.04 2.29 6.84
N SER A 290 -8.54 3.10 5.93
CA SER A 290 -9.26 4.33 5.50
C SER A 290 -8.84 4.76 4.09
N ILE A 291 -9.69 5.52 3.44
CA ILE A 291 -9.29 6.35 2.31
C ILE A 291 -8.16 7.27 2.78
N GLY A 292 -7.20 7.56 1.89
CA GLY A 292 -6.00 8.31 2.28
C GLY A 292 -4.87 7.45 2.85
N THR A 293 -5.09 6.12 3.04
CA THR A 293 -4.02 5.18 3.37
C THR A 293 -3.10 4.99 2.16
N SER A 294 -1.80 5.00 2.38
CA SER A 294 -0.84 4.73 1.32
C SER A 294 -0.57 3.23 1.18
N VAL A 295 -0.55 2.76 -0.06
CA VAL A 295 -0.27 1.36 -0.43
C VAL A 295 0.90 1.30 -1.39
N THR A 296 1.63 0.20 -1.37
CA THR A 296 2.71 -0.05 -2.33
C THR A 296 2.16 -0.78 -3.55
N VAL A 297 2.48 -0.27 -4.72
CA VAL A 297 2.03 -0.79 -6.00
C VAL A 297 3.23 -1.24 -6.81
N LYS A 298 3.19 -2.43 -7.34
CA LYS A 298 4.23 -3.01 -8.20
C LYS A 298 3.62 -3.75 -9.38
N ARG A 299 4.37 -3.85 -10.46
CA ARG A 299 3.98 -4.62 -11.64
C ARG A 299 3.86 -6.12 -11.30
N SER A 300 2.85 -6.79 -11.85
CA SER A 300 2.72 -8.24 -11.71
C SER A 300 3.62 -8.96 -12.71
N MET A 301 4.76 -9.49 -12.24
CA MET A 301 5.71 -10.22 -13.09
C MET A 301 5.10 -11.48 -13.73
N ASN A 302 4.25 -12.19 -12.99
CA ASN A 302 3.57 -13.38 -13.54
C ASN A 302 2.67 -13.01 -14.72
N SER A 303 1.91 -11.91 -14.61
CA SER A 303 1.04 -11.45 -15.70
C SER A 303 1.86 -11.04 -16.90
N LEU A 304 2.98 -10.37 -16.68
CA LEU A 304 3.90 -9.97 -17.74
C LEU A 304 4.46 -11.17 -18.49
N PHE A 305 4.98 -12.16 -17.76
CA PHE A 305 5.51 -13.38 -18.39
C PHE A 305 4.43 -14.11 -19.19
N LEU A 306 3.22 -14.24 -18.65
CA LEU A 306 2.11 -14.87 -19.36
C LEU A 306 1.72 -14.10 -20.63
N LYS A 307 1.69 -12.76 -20.58
CA LYS A 307 1.40 -11.89 -21.72
C LYS A 307 2.42 -12.08 -22.85
N HIS A 308 3.70 -12.20 -22.48
CA HIS A 308 4.79 -12.36 -23.44
C HIS A 308 5.19 -13.81 -23.70
N LEU A 309 4.49 -14.78 -23.11
CA LEU A 309 4.79 -16.20 -23.29
C LEU A 309 4.82 -16.58 -24.78
N ASN A 310 3.86 -16.10 -25.56
CA ASN A 310 3.79 -16.37 -27.01
C ASN A 310 5.00 -15.80 -27.77
N LYS A 311 5.53 -14.66 -27.34
CA LYS A 311 6.75 -14.07 -27.93
C LYS A 311 8.01 -14.89 -27.59
N LEU A 312 8.00 -15.57 -26.42
CA LEU A 312 9.12 -16.40 -25.96
C LEU A 312 9.10 -17.83 -26.55
N VAL A 313 7.91 -18.36 -26.82
CA VAL A 313 7.75 -19.75 -27.30
C VAL A 313 8.53 -20.00 -28.57
N LEU A 314 8.40 -19.12 -29.56
CA LEU A 314 9.08 -19.32 -30.86
C LEU A 314 10.61 -19.33 -30.74
N PRO A 315 11.28 -18.37 -30.11
CA PRO A 315 12.72 -18.39 -29.90
C PRO A 315 13.20 -19.57 -29.06
N VAL A 316 12.43 -19.99 -28.06
CA VAL A 316 12.79 -21.17 -27.23
C VAL A 316 12.68 -22.47 -28.03
N ILE A 317 11.62 -22.63 -28.82
CA ILE A 317 11.49 -23.80 -29.72
C ILE A 317 12.61 -23.80 -30.74
N ALA A 318 12.94 -22.69 -31.39
CA ALA A 318 14.04 -22.58 -32.32
C ALA A 318 15.38 -22.95 -31.64
N LEU A 319 15.63 -22.47 -30.43
CA LEU A 319 16.79 -22.88 -29.65
C LEU A 319 16.84 -24.40 -29.43
N LEU A 320 15.72 -25.00 -28.99
CA LEU A 320 15.64 -26.44 -28.76
C LEU A 320 15.94 -27.25 -30.04
N PHE A 321 15.37 -26.85 -31.17
CA PHE A 321 15.68 -27.48 -32.46
C PHE A 321 17.15 -27.36 -32.85
N THR A 322 17.72 -26.16 -32.70
CA THR A 322 19.14 -25.92 -32.98
C THR A 322 20.04 -26.78 -32.09
N VAL A 323 19.72 -26.88 -30.82
CA VAL A 323 20.47 -27.69 -29.84
C VAL A 323 20.38 -29.17 -30.19
N VAL A 324 19.19 -29.66 -30.53
CA VAL A 324 19.01 -31.08 -30.98
C VAL A 324 19.77 -31.37 -32.24
N GLN A 325 19.77 -30.44 -33.21
CA GLN A 325 20.51 -30.61 -34.46
C GLN A 325 22.03 -30.63 -34.26
N LEU A 326 22.56 -29.69 -33.44
CA LEU A 326 23.98 -29.64 -33.07
C LEU A 326 24.42 -30.92 -32.36
N TYR A 327 23.59 -31.49 -31.49
CA TYR A 327 23.88 -32.75 -30.82
C TYR A 327 23.98 -33.90 -31.84
N LYS A 328 23.08 -33.92 -32.82
CA LYS A 328 23.01 -34.99 -33.83
C LYS A 328 24.14 -34.93 -34.86
N ASP A 329 24.45 -33.70 -35.30
CA ASP A 329 25.40 -33.48 -36.39
C ASP A 329 26.87 -33.44 -35.92
N LEU A 330 27.14 -32.99 -34.72
CA LEU A 330 28.49 -32.76 -34.19
C LEU A 330 28.92 -33.73 -33.09
N ASN A 331 28.10 -34.75 -32.77
CA ASN A 331 28.37 -35.71 -31.69
C ASN A 331 28.77 -35.02 -30.34
N TRP A 332 28.22 -33.88 -30.08
CA TRP A 332 28.53 -33.13 -28.86
C TRP A 332 28.05 -33.87 -27.61
N SER A 333 28.82 -33.77 -26.53
CA SER A 333 28.41 -34.36 -25.27
C SER A 333 27.15 -33.67 -24.77
N ILE A 334 26.23 -34.42 -24.16
CA ILE A 334 24.99 -33.91 -23.55
C ILE A 334 25.30 -32.74 -22.59
N ALA A 335 26.42 -32.83 -21.87
CA ALA A 335 26.86 -31.80 -20.96
C ALA A 335 27.12 -30.45 -21.64
N LEU A 336 27.77 -30.44 -22.81
CA LEU A 336 28.05 -29.23 -23.56
C LEU A 336 26.77 -28.61 -24.12
N THR A 337 25.87 -29.47 -24.62
CA THR A 337 24.55 -29.06 -25.11
C THR A 337 23.71 -28.37 -24.04
N VAL A 338 23.69 -28.93 -22.83
CA VAL A 338 23.01 -28.33 -21.67
C VAL A 338 23.68 -27.03 -21.27
N ALA A 339 25.01 -26.95 -21.26
CA ALA A 339 25.74 -25.72 -20.91
C ALA A 339 25.42 -24.56 -21.87
N ILE A 340 25.39 -24.85 -23.18
CA ILE A 340 25.03 -23.84 -24.20
C ILE A 340 23.57 -23.40 -24.02
N SER A 341 22.66 -24.34 -23.79
CA SER A 341 21.24 -23.99 -23.52
C SER A 341 21.08 -23.12 -22.29
N LEU A 342 21.81 -23.39 -21.22
CA LEU A 342 21.80 -22.57 -19.98
C LEU A 342 22.33 -21.14 -20.20
N ILE A 343 23.24 -20.94 -21.15
CA ILE A 343 23.76 -19.62 -21.50
C ILE A 343 22.80 -18.87 -22.45
N LEU A 344 22.31 -19.56 -23.48
CA LEU A 344 21.48 -18.93 -24.51
C LEU A 344 20.06 -18.60 -24.02
N LEU A 345 19.47 -19.45 -23.17
CA LEU A 345 18.12 -19.22 -22.67
C LEU A 345 17.96 -17.88 -21.93
N PRO A 346 18.83 -17.48 -20.98
CA PRO A 346 18.78 -16.16 -20.35
C PRO A 346 18.94 -15.02 -21.35
N ILE A 347 19.79 -15.18 -22.37
CA ILE A 347 20.01 -14.16 -23.41
C ILE A 347 18.73 -13.96 -24.22
N ILE A 348 18.07 -15.04 -24.64
CA ILE A 348 16.80 -14.98 -25.37
C ILE A 348 15.71 -14.31 -24.52
N ILE A 349 15.60 -14.71 -23.26
CA ILE A 349 14.65 -14.09 -22.31
C ILE A 349 14.95 -12.61 -22.17
N TYR A 350 16.23 -12.25 -21.98
CA TYR A 350 16.65 -10.86 -21.84
C TYR A 350 16.32 -10.02 -23.08
N THR A 351 16.66 -10.50 -24.28
CA THR A 351 16.42 -9.76 -25.53
C THR A 351 14.92 -9.60 -25.80
N THR A 352 14.12 -10.64 -25.57
CA THR A 352 12.65 -10.59 -25.77
C THR A 352 11.95 -9.68 -24.76
N LEU A 353 12.42 -9.64 -23.53
CA LEU A 353 11.85 -8.78 -22.49
C LEU A 353 12.53 -7.40 -22.40
N SER A 354 13.56 -7.13 -23.19
CA SER A 354 14.27 -5.85 -23.18
C SER A 354 13.39 -4.66 -23.56
N GLU A 355 12.39 -4.87 -24.43
CA GLU A 355 11.39 -3.84 -24.79
C GLU A 355 10.52 -3.42 -23.60
N GLU A 356 10.32 -4.32 -22.64
CA GLU A 356 9.55 -4.10 -21.42
C GLU A 356 10.38 -3.45 -20.30
N ARG A 357 11.68 -3.38 -20.51
CA ARG A 357 12.57 -2.65 -19.60
C ARG A 357 12.20 -1.19 -19.66
N ALA A 358 11.83 -0.67 -18.54
CA ALA A 358 11.39 0.69 -18.50
C ALA A 358 12.44 1.65 -19.03
N LYS A 359 12.04 2.41 -20.02
CA LYS A 359 12.85 3.40 -20.75
C LYS A 359 13.25 4.66 -19.94
N ILE A 360 13.11 4.60 -18.61
CA ILE A 360 13.49 5.72 -17.75
C ILE A 360 14.71 5.27 -16.96
N ASN A 361 15.84 5.85 -17.29
CA ASN A 361 17.10 5.77 -16.53
C ASN A 361 17.01 6.62 -15.26
#